data_cf2f985a58463a273adeab28731d362d
#
_entry.id   cf2f985a58463a273adeab28731d362d
#
_cell.length_a   1.000
_cell.length_b   1.000
_cell.length_c   1.000
_cell.angle_alpha   90.00
_cell.angle_beta   90.00
_cell.angle_gamma   90.00
#
_symmetry.space_group_name_H-M   'P 1'
#
loop_
_entity.id
_entity.type
_entity.pdbx_description
1 polymer ?
#
loop_
_entity_poly.entity_id
_entity_poly.type
_entity_poly.pdbx_seq_one_letter_code
_entity_poly.pdbx_strand_id
1 'polypeptide(L)'
;IVSALQDEEKIKPAALDSFESITGKGIKASYEGHTYWVGSHKLLKDFSATVSDVMAEMLVHYESDGNGIIYFGRENELLAIIAVSDPIKATSAEAVKELKRQGIDICMLTGDGQRTALAVSSRLGIERFVADALPDDKAEFVRELQMQGKKVAMVGDGINDSQALALADVSIAMGKGTDIAMDVAMVTLMTSDLLLLPKAF
;
A
#
# COMPACT_ATOMS: atom_id res chain seq x y z
N ILE A 1 -6.30 5.95 15.79
CA ILE A 1 -6.92 4.72 16.40
C ILE A 1 -6.48 4.63 17.86
N VAL A 2 -5.18 4.55 18.18
CA VAL A 2 -4.69 4.36 19.57
C VAL A 2 -5.15 5.47 20.51
N SER A 3 -5.04 6.75 20.11
CA SER A 3 -5.50 7.87 20.94
C SER A 3 -6.99 7.84 21.21
N ALA A 4 -7.82 7.51 20.22
CA ALA A 4 -9.27 7.41 20.40
C ALA A 4 -9.65 6.30 21.40
N LEU A 5 -9.01 5.12 21.31
CA LEU A 5 -9.26 4.03 22.25
C LEU A 5 -8.78 4.34 23.68
N GLN A 6 -7.67 5.07 23.82
CA GLN A 6 -7.16 5.50 25.12
C GLN A 6 -8.11 6.49 25.83
N ASP A 7 -8.73 7.39 25.07
CA ASP A 7 -9.64 8.41 25.60
C ASP A 7 -11.01 7.82 25.99
N GLU A 8 -11.54 6.87 25.20
CA GLU A 8 -12.87 6.28 25.44
C GLU A 8 -12.87 5.21 26.54
N GLU A 9 -11.85 4.34 26.59
CA GLU A 9 -11.88 3.16 27.49
C GLU A 9 -10.81 3.19 28.59
N LYS A 10 -10.01 4.24 28.72
CA LYS A 10 -8.87 4.33 29.67
C LYS A 10 -7.89 3.17 29.57
N ILE A 11 -7.72 2.63 28.37
CA ILE A 11 -6.80 1.52 28.11
C ILE A 11 -5.37 2.00 28.28
N LYS A 12 -4.61 1.33 29.13
CA LYS A 12 -3.17 1.58 29.27
C LYS A 12 -2.40 0.73 28.27
N PRO A 13 -1.43 1.31 27.55
CA PRO A 13 -0.54 0.52 26.70
C PRO A 13 0.17 -0.59 27.50
N ALA A 14 0.23 -1.79 26.96
CA ALA A 14 1.03 -2.86 27.54
C ALA A 14 2.52 -2.57 27.35
N ALA A 15 3.33 -2.91 28.36
CA ALA A 15 4.78 -2.91 28.21
C ALA A 15 5.19 -4.16 27.42
N LEU A 16 5.80 -3.96 26.26
CA LEU A 16 6.26 -5.04 25.40
C LEU A 16 7.66 -5.51 25.82
N ASP A 17 7.90 -6.82 25.78
CA ASP A 17 9.22 -7.42 26.07
C ASP A 17 10.21 -7.14 24.92
N SER A 18 9.71 -7.13 23.68
CA SER A 18 10.49 -6.82 22.48
C SER A 18 9.59 -6.25 21.38
N PHE A 19 10.21 -5.53 20.43
CA PHE A 19 9.55 -4.95 19.28
C PHE A 19 10.47 -4.97 18.07
N GLU A 20 9.96 -5.38 16.91
CA GLU A 20 10.68 -5.40 15.65
C GLU A 20 9.79 -4.91 14.51
N SER A 21 10.31 -3.99 13.70
CA SER A 21 9.67 -3.57 12.45
C SER A 21 10.20 -4.40 11.29
N ILE A 22 9.30 -4.98 10.49
CA ILE A 22 9.62 -5.79 9.31
C ILE A 22 9.25 -4.96 8.08
N THR A 23 10.26 -4.46 7.39
CA THR A 23 10.08 -3.55 6.26
C THR A 23 9.09 -4.08 5.23
N GLY A 24 8.08 -3.27 4.90
CA GLY A 24 7.04 -3.58 3.91
C GLY A 24 6.04 -4.67 4.33
N LYS A 25 6.19 -5.26 5.52
CA LYS A 25 5.29 -6.32 6.00
C LYS A 25 4.49 -5.93 7.24
N GLY A 26 5.12 -5.22 8.20
CA GLY A 26 4.46 -4.84 9.44
C GLY A 26 5.41 -4.87 10.64
N ILE A 27 4.87 -5.22 11.79
CA ILE A 27 5.59 -5.27 13.07
C ILE A 27 5.32 -6.58 13.79
N LYS A 28 6.27 -7.02 14.58
CA LYS A 28 6.08 -8.08 15.58
C LYS A 28 6.58 -7.62 16.95
N ALA A 29 6.01 -8.16 18.00
CA ALA A 29 6.35 -7.84 19.38
C ALA A 29 6.17 -9.07 20.28
N SER A 30 6.94 -9.16 21.36
CA SER A 30 6.71 -10.15 22.40
C SER A 30 6.02 -9.49 23.59
N TYR A 31 5.03 -10.19 24.13
CA TYR A 31 4.30 -9.80 25.33
C TYR A 31 3.88 -11.03 26.11
N GLU A 32 4.25 -11.11 27.38
CA GLU A 32 3.93 -12.24 28.28
C GLU A 32 4.33 -13.61 27.69
N GLY A 33 5.49 -13.68 27.03
CA GLY A 33 6.01 -14.92 26.45
C GLY A 33 5.37 -15.35 25.12
N HIS A 34 4.47 -14.54 24.55
CA HIS A 34 3.83 -14.77 23.26
C HIS A 34 4.30 -13.79 22.22
N THR A 35 4.36 -14.23 20.95
CA THR A 35 4.65 -13.37 19.81
C THR A 35 3.35 -12.85 19.22
N TYR A 36 3.19 -11.52 19.19
CA TYR A 36 2.11 -10.83 18.51
C TYR A 36 2.65 -10.15 17.27
N TRP A 37 1.81 -10.03 16.24
CA TRP A 37 2.17 -9.37 15.01
C TRP A 37 0.99 -8.58 14.43
N VAL A 38 1.32 -7.48 13.73
CA VAL A 38 0.37 -6.63 13.02
C VAL A 38 0.97 -6.28 11.67
N GLY A 39 0.24 -6.51 10.58
CA GLY A 39 0.78 -6.17 9.27
C GLY A 39 -0.05 -6.61 8.08
N SER A 40 0.64 -6.72 6.95
CA SER A 40 0.06 -7.06 5.65
C SER A 40 -0.23 -8.55 5.50
N HIS A 41 -0.89 -8.92 4.39
CA HIS A 41 -1.12 -10.30 4.00
C HIS A 41 0.19 -11.12 3.87
N LYS A 42 1.33 -10.50 3.55
CA LYS A 42 2.63 -11.17 3.55
C LYS A 42 3.04 -11.61 4.95
N LEU A 43 2.80 -10.76 5.95
CA LEU A 43 3.11 -11.11 7.33
C LEU A 43 2.21 -12.24 7.85
N LEU A 44 0.92 -12.23 7.52
CA LEU A 44 0.00 -13.35 7.79
C LEU A 44 0.54 -14.67 7.23
N LYS A 45 1.05 -14.66 5.99
CA LYS A 45 1.67 -15.86 5.38
C LYS A 45 2.95 -16.29 6.06
N ASP A 46 3.83 -15.35 6.42
CA ASP A 46 5.10 -15.66 7.10
C ASP A 46 4.85 -16.38 8.44
N PHE A 47 3.79 -16.00 9.16
CA PHE A 47 3.37 -16.67 10.39
C PHE A 47 2.53 -17.94 10.16
N SER A 48 2.21 -18.28 8.91
CA SER A 48 1.32 -19.40 8.55
C SER A 48 0.02 -19.37 9.36
N ALA A 49 -0.52 -18.16 9.58
CA ALA A 49 -1.64 -17.98 10.50
C ALA A 49 -2.93 -18.56 9.92
N THR A 50 -3.66 -19.28 10.79
CA THR A 50 -4.96 -19.85 10.44
C THR A 50 -6.03 -18.77 10.48
N VAL A 51 -6.86 -18.74 9.43
CA VAL A 51 -8.00 -17.82 9.30
C VAL A 51 -9.28 -18.62 9.47
N SER A 52 -10.15 -18.22 10.41
CA SER A 52 -11.44 -18.88 10.58
C SER A 52 -12.38 -18.60 9.39
N ASP A 53 -13.34 -19.48 9.15
CA ASP A 53 -14.30 -19.33 8.04
C ASP A 53 -15.05 -17.98 8.11
N VAL A 54 -15.45 -17.56 9.30
CA VAL A 54 -16.12 -16.28 9.53
C VAL A 54 -15.21 -15.10 9.12
N MET A 55 -13.94 -15.12 9.54
CA MET A 55 -12.99 -14.08 9.15
C MET A 55 -12.71 -14.11 7.64
N ALA A 56 -12.67 -15.31 7.03
CA ALA A 56 -12.47 -15.44 5.59
C ALA A 56 -13.61 -14.79 4.79
N GLU A 57 -14.86 -14.96 5.21
CA GLU A 57 -16.01 -14.30 4.59
C GLU A 57 -15.96 -12.78 4.75
N MET A 58 -15.61 -12.29 5.95
CA MET A 58 -15.44 -10.85 6.19
C MET A 58 -14.32 -10.26 5.34
N LEU A 59 -13.18 -10.96 5.19
CA LEU A 59 -12.08 -10.54 4.33
C LEU A 59 -12.53 -10.37 2.89
N VAL A 60 -13.24 -11.37 2.34
CA VAL A 60 -13.77 -11.28 0.96
C VAL A 60 -14.64 -10.04 0.78
N HIS A 61 -15.50 -9.74 1.74
CA HIS A 61 -16.39 -8.58 1.69
C HIS A 61 -15.58 -7.27 1.68
N TYR A 62 -14.74 -7.05 2.69
CA TYR A 62 -13.97 -5.80 2.80
C TYR A 62 -12.97 -5.59 1.66
N GLU A 63 -12.27 -6.64 1.23
CA GLU A 63 -11.35 -6.56 0.10
C GLU A 63 -12.06 -6.23 -1.23
N SER A 64 -13.27 -6.79 -1.44
CA SER A 64 -14.09 -6.50 -2.63
C SER A 64 -14.59 -5.06 -2.65
N ASP A 65 -14.73 -4.44 -1.48
CA ASP A 65 -15.05 -3.02 -1.35
C ASP A 65 -13.84 -2.11 -1.55
N GLY A 66 -12.65 -2.69 -1.77
CA GLY A 66 -11.41 -1.96 -2.01
C GLY A 66 -10.74 -1.43 -0.74
N ASN A 67 -11.10 -1.98 0.42
CA ASN A 67 -10.44 -1.62 1.67
C ASN A 67 -9.05 -2.25 1.77
N GLY A 68 -8.08 -1.51 2.28
CA GLY A 68 -6.83 -2.05 2.77
C GLY A 68 -7.08 -2.89 4.03
N ILE A 69 -6.43 -4.04 4.15
CA ILE A 69 -6.59 -4.92 5.31
C ILE A 69 -5.30 -4.97 6.11
N ILE A 70 -5.41 -4.73 7.40
CA ILE A 70 -4.36 -4.95 8.38
C ILE A 70 -4.76 -6.16 9.22
N TYR A 71 -3.86 -7.12 9.32
CA TYR A 71 -4.05 -8.37 10.07
C TYR A 71 -3.37 -8.24 11.44
N PHE A 72 -4.06 -8.70 12.48
CA PHE A 72 -3.51 -8.81 13.83
C PHE A 72 -3.56 -10.25 14.29
N GLY A 73 -2.43 -10.80 14.70
CA GLY A 73 -2.35 -12.20 15.11
C GLY A 73 -1.42 -12.43 16.30
N ARG A 74 -1.51 -13.63 16.84
CA ARG A 74 -0.64 -14.18 17.88
C ARG A 74 -0.14 -15.54 17.43
N GLU A 75 1.17 -15.74 17.43
CA GLU A 75 1.78 -16.97 16.91
C GLU A 75 1.25 -17.29 15.50
N ASN A 76 0.64 -18.44 15.30
CA ASN A 76 0.03 -18.89 14.05
C ASN A 76 -1.50 -18.71 14.00
N GLU A 77 -2.07 -17.83 14.81
CA GLU A 77 -3.51 -17.56 14.88
C GLU A 77 -3.82 -16.12 14.49
N LEU A 78 -4.75 -15.92 13.56
CA LEU A 78 -5.32 -14.61 13.26
C LEU A 78 -6.38 -14.27 14.31
N LEU A 79 -6.15 -13.18 15.06
CA LEU A 79 -7.05 -12.74 16.12
C LEU A 79 -8.06 -11.70 15.63
N ALA A 80 -7.63 -10.79 14.73
CA ALA A 80 -8.48 -9.72 14.23
C ALA A 80 -8.03 -9.24 12.85
N ILE A 81 -8.98 -8.61 12.15
CA ILE A 81 -8.74 -7.84 10.94
C ILE A 81 -9.18 -6.40 11.16
N ILE A 82 -8.44 -5.46 10.60
CA ILE A 82 -8.75 -4.04 10.61
C ILE A 82 -8.90 -3.62 9.14
N ALA A 83 -10.13 -3.33 8.72
CA ALA A 83 -10.37 -2.78 7.40
C ALA A 83 -10.14 -1.26 7.42
N VAL A 84 -9.26 -0.79 6.56
CA VAL A 84 -8.94 0.63 6.39
C VAL A 84 -9.55 1.08 5.07
N SER A 85 -10.52 1.98 5.14
CA SER A 85 -11.11 2.60 3.96
C SER A 85 -10.32 3.86 3.63
N ASP A 86 -9.65 3.86 2.49
CA ASP A 86 -9.10 5.06 1.88
C ASP A 86 -9.88 5.30 0.57
N PRO A 87 -10.87 6.21 0.57
CA PRO A 87 -11.74 6.38 -0.59
C PRO A 87 -10.94 6.89 -1.79
N ILE A 88 -11.16 6.25 -2.93
CA ILE A 88 -10.62 6.71 -4.21
C ILE A 88 -11.09 8.16 -4.43
N LYS A 89 -10.15 9.07 -4.66
CA LYS A 89 -10.48 10.47 -4.93
C LYS A 89 -11.34 10.58 -6.18
N ALA A 90 -12.35 11.46 -6.14
CA ALA A 90 -13.32 11.62 -7.22
C ALA A 90 -12.68 11.92 -8.58
N THR A 91 -11.51 12.60 -8.58
CA THR A 91 -10.76 12.99 -9.79
C THR A 91 -9.86 11.89 -10.34
N SER A 92 -9.65 10.79 -9.62
CA SER A 92 -8.66 9.76 -10.00
C SER A 92 -9.05 9.03 -11.29
N ALA A 93 -10.31 8.67 -11.45
CA ALA A 93 -10.78 7.98 -12.66
C ALA A 93 -10.67 8.87 -13.91
N GLU A 94 -10.93 10.17 -13.76
CA GLU A 94 -10.78 11.15 -14.85
C GLU A 94 -9.30 11.31 -15.24
N ALA A 95 -8.41 11.40 -14.27
CA ALA A 95 -6.97 11.47 -14.51
C ALA A 95 -6.45 10.24 -15.27
N VAL A 96 -6.86 9.04 -14.86
CA VAL A 96 -6.51 7.78 -15.54
C VAL A 96 -7.02 7.79 -17.00
N LYS A 97 -8.27 8.21 -17.22
CA LYS A 97 -8.85 8.30 -18.56
C LYS A 97 -8.08 9.29 -19.45
N GLU A 98 -7.70 10.43 -18.91
CA GLU A 98 -6.97 11.46 -19.67
C GLU A 98 -5.55 11.01 -20.02
N LEU A 99 -4.82 10.37 -19.09
CA LEU A 99 -3.50 9.78 -19.38
C LEU A 99 -3.58 8.70 -20.47
N LYS A 100 -4.58 7.82 -20.43
CA LYS A 100 -4.81 6.84 -21.49
C LYS A 100 -5.10 7.50 -22.84
N ARG A 101 -5.86 8.61 -22.87
CA ARG A 101 -6.13 9.38 -24.09
C ARG A 101 -4.86 9.97 -24.70
N GLN A 102 -3.88 10.30 -23.89
CA GLN A 102 -2.55 10.76 -24.32
C GLN A 102 -1.62 9.60 -24.75
N GLY A 103 -2.09 8.35 -24.74
CA GLY A 103 -1.32 7.19 -25.17
C GLY A 103 -0.38 6.67 -24.09
N ILE A 104 -0.59 7.03 -22.82
CA ILE A 104 0.22 6.58 -21.70
C ILE A 104 -0.36 5.28 -21.14
N ASP A 105 0.46 4.22 -21.13
CA ASP A 105 0.14 2.96 -20.46
C ASP A 105 0.21 3.14 -18.95
N ILE A 106 -0.81 2.69 -18.21
CA ILE A 106 -0.88 2.85 -16.76
C ILE A 106 -0.78 1.48 -16.08
N CYS A 107 0.07 1.41 -15.07
CA CYS A 107 0.15 0.27 -14.17
C CYS A 107 0.06 0.74 -12.71
N MET A 108 -0.77 0.10 -11.92
CA MET A 108 -0.87 0.35 -10.47
C MET A 108 0.02 -0.62 -9.71
N LEU A 109 0.92 -0.10 -8.86
CA LEU A 109 1.76 -0.89 -7.96
C LEU A 109 1.31 -0.64 -6.52
N THR A 110 0.89 -1.68 -5.82
CA THR A 110 0.39 -1.55 -4.44
C THR A 110 0.89 -2.66 -3.53
N GLY A 111 1.08 -2.32 -2.25
CA GLY A 111 1.32 -3.29 -1.19
C GLY A 111 0.06 -4.02 -0.72
N ASP A 112 -1.12 -3.58 -1.17
CA ASP A 112 -2.39 -4.24 -0.85
C ASP A 112 -2.49 -5.61 -1.52
N GLY A 113 -3.34 -6.48 -0.94
CA GLY A 113 -3.60 -7.81 -1.48
C GLY A 113 -4.33 -7.78 -2.83
N GLN A 114 -4.24 -8.90 -3.53
CA GLN A 114 -4.76 -9.07 -4.90
C GLN A 114 -6.22 -8.63 -5.09
N ARG A 115 -7.12 -8.93 -4.14
CA ARG A 115 -8.53 -8.60 -4.25
C ARG A 115 -8.78 -7.11 -4.13
N THR A 116 -8.16 -6.46 -3.14
CA THR A 116 -8.22 -4.99 -2.97
C THR A 116 -7.66 -4.28 -4.20
N ALA A 117 -6.50 -4.71 -4.69
CA ALA A 117 -5.88 -4.16 -5.89
C ALA A 117 -6.78 -4.31 -7.13
N LEU A 118 -7.42 -5.47 -7.31
CA LEU A 118 -8.37 -5.71 -8.40
C LEU A 118 -9.60 -4.80 -8.28
N ALA A 119 -10.17 -4.64 -7.08
CA ALA A 119 -11.33 -3.78 -6.85
C ALA A 119 -11.02 -2.32 -7.18
N VAL A 120 -9.89 -1.80 -6.70
CA VAL A 120 -9.45 -0.42 -6.96
C VAL A 120 -9.12 -0.20 -8.43
N SER A 121 -8.33 -1.09 -9.06
CA SER A 121 -7.94 -0.98 -10.46
C SER A 121 -9.14 -1.02 -11.40
N SER A 122 -10.12 -1.90 -11.12
CA SER A 122 -11.36 -1.99 -11.89
C SER A 122 -12.19 -0.70 -11.80
N ARG A 123 -12.33 -0.11 -10.61
CA ARG A 123 -13.05 1.17 -10.41
C ARG A 123 -12.38 2.34 -11.13
N LEU A 124 -11.04 2.31 -11.24
CA LEU A 124 -10.24 3.32 -11.94
C LEU A 124 -10.11 3.05 -13.45
N GLY A 125 -10.53 1.88 -13.92
CA GLY A 125 -10.33 1.46 -15.30
C GLY A 125 -8.86 1.15 -15.64
N ILE A 126 -8.03 0.77 -14.65
CA ILE A 126 -6.64 0.37 -14.84
C ILE A 126 -6.60 -1.14 -15.10
N GLU A 127 -6.08 -1.54 -16.25
CA GLU A 127 -6.07 -2.95 -16.68
C GLU A 127 -4.89 -3.72 -16.10
N ARG A 128 -3.80 -3.03 -15.79
CA ARG A 128 -2.55 -3.64 -15.33
C ARG A 128 -2.23 -3.19 -13.90
N PHE A 129 -2.06 -4.15 -13.01
CA PHE A 129 -1.65 -3.87 -11.64
C PHE A 129 -0.74 -4.97 -11.08
N VAL A 130 0.05 -4.61 -10.09
CA VAL A 130 0.87 -5.52 -9.27
C VAL A 130 0.45 -5.33 -7.82
N ALA A 131 -0.05 -6.39 -7.22
CA ALA A 131 -0.47 -6.45 -5.82
C ALA A 131 0.62 -7.05 -4.94
N ASP A 132 0.47 -6.94 -3.62
CA ASP A 132 1.43 -7.46 -2.63
C ASP A 132 2.88 -6.99 -2.87
N ALA A 133 3.08 -5.84 -3.54
CA ALA A 133 4.40 -5.35 -3.93
C ALA A 133 5.17 -4.79 -2.73
N LEU A 134 6.37 -5.33 -2.47
CA LEU A 134 7.34 -4.74 -1.57
C LEU A 134 8.10 -3.59 -2.28
N PRO A 135 8.83 -2.74 -1.54
CA PRO A 135 9.63 -1.68 -2.15
C PRO A 135 10.59 -2.19 -3.24
N ASP A 136 11.27 -3.31 -3.00
CA ASP A 136 12.18 -3.92 -3.97
C ASP A 136 11.45 -4.45 -5.22
N ASP A 137 10.25 -5.02 -5.05
CA ASP A 137 9.43 -5.51 -6.17
C ASP A 137 9.02 -4.35 -7.10
N LYS A 138 8.68 -3.17 -6.52
CA LYS A 138 8.36 -1.97 -7.28
C LYS A 138 9.56 -1.47 -8.09
N ALA A 139 10.74 -1.48 -7.49
CA ALA A 139 11.97 -1.08 -8.14
C ALA A 139 12.34 -2.05 -9.30
N GLU A 140 12.19 -3.35 -9.07
CA GLU A 140 12.44 -4.36 -10.11
C GLU A 140 11.47 -4.23 -11.28
N PHE A 141 10.19 -3.98 -11.01
CA PHE A 141 9.20 -3.75 -12.06
C PHE A 141 9.55 -2.54 -12.96
N VAL A 142 10.08 -1.45 -12.39
CA VAL A 142 10.58 -0.31 -13.17
C VAL A 142 11.73 -0.75 -14.08
N ARG A 143 12.71 -1.50 -13.56
CA ARG A 143 13.85 -2.01 -14.35
C ARG A 143 13.38 -2.91 -15.50
N GLU A 144 12.43 -3.82 -15.23
CA GLU A 144 11.89 -4.71 -16.26
C GLU A 144 11.26 -3.95 -17.43
N LEU A 145 10.50 -2.89 -17.13
CA LEU A 145 9.92 -2.05 -18.17
C LEU A 145 10.99 -1.30 -18.98
N GLN A 146 12.02 -0.78 -18.30
CA GLN A 146 13.14 -0.10 -18.96
C GLN A 146 13.95 -1.06 -19.84
N MET A 147 14.19 -2.30 -19.40
CA MET A 147 14.84 -3.35 -20.22
C MET A 147 14.02 -3.71 -21.47
N GLN A 148 12.69 -3.54 -21.43
CA GLN A 148 11.81 -3.67 -22.61
C GLN A 148 11.84 -2.44 -23.52
N GLY A 149 12.70 -1.45 -23.25
CA GLY A 149 12.82 -0.21 -24.01
C GLY A 149 11.73 0.81 -23.73
N LYS A 150 10.93 0.64 -22.66
CA LYS A 150 9.91 1.61 -22.26
C LYS A 150 10.50 2.75 -21.48
N LYS A 151 9.94 3.96 -21.63
CA LYS A 151 10.18 5.09 -20.75
C LYS A 151 9.18 5.02 -19.60
N VAL A 152 9.69 5.07 -18.38
CA VAL A 152 8.89 4.85 -17.17
C VAL A 152 8.81 6.12 -16.34
N ALA A 153 7.58 6.59 -16.10
CA ALA A 153 7.30 7.59 -15.08
C ALA A 153 6.79 6.88 -13.81
N MET A 154 7.48 7.05 -12.69
CA MET A 154 7.03 6.55 -11.38
C MET A 154 6.40 7.69 -10.59
N VAL A 155 5.20 7.42 -10.07
CA VAL A 155 4.45 8.36 -9.22
C VAL A 155 4.25 7.71 -7.87
N GLY A 156 4.66 8.37 -6.79
CA GLY A 156 4.54 7.85 -5.44
C GLY A 156 4.51 8.97 -4.39
N ASP A 157 4.17 8.63 -3.16
CA ASP A 157 4.04 9.59 -2.05
C ASP A 157 4.81 9.18 -0.79
N GLY A 158 5.41 8.00 -0.77
CA GLY A 158 5.97 7.39 0.42
C GLY A 158 7.40 6.91 0.35
N ILE A 159 7.95 6.59 1.53
CA ILE A 159 9.28 5.98 1.70
C ILE A 159 9.37 4.66 0.92
N ASN A 160 8.28 3.91 0.86
CA ASN A 160 8.20 2.61 0.19
C ASN A 160 8.34 2.70 -1.35
N ASP A 161 8.28 3.90 -1.91
CA ASP A 161 8.39 4.14 -3.35
C ASP A 161 9.74 4.75 -3.74
N SER A 162 10.57 5.13 -2.77
CA SER A 162 11.81 5.87 -2.98
C SER A 162 12.80 5.18 -3.93
N GLN A 163 12.95 3.86 -3.83
CA GLN A 163 13.83 3.10 -4.74
C GLN A 163 13.29 3.08 -6.17
N ALA A 164 11.97 2.89 -6.35
CA ALA A 164 11.34 2.90 -7.67
C ALA A 164 11.36 4.30 -8.28
N LEU A 165 11.13 5.35 -7.47
CA LEU A 165 11.26 6.75 -7.89
C LEU A 165 12.67 7.06 -8.38
N ALA A 166 13.71 6.64 -7.64
CA ALA A 166 15.10 6.89 -8.01
C ALA A 166 15.54 6.20 -9.31
N LEU A 167 14.89 5.11 -9.70
CA LEU A 167 15.21 4.33 -10.89
C LEU A 167 14.45 4.78 -12.15
N ALA A 168 13.30 5.40 -11.99
CA ALA A 168 12.44 5.78 -13.10
C ALA A 168 13.08 6.85 -14.00
N ASP A 169 12.72 6.87 -15.30
CA ASP A 169 13.15 7.94 -16.23
C ASP A 169 12.55 9.29 -15.84
N VAL A 170 11.35 9.29 -15.26
CA VAL A 170 10.70 10.46 -14.64
C VAL A 170 10.16 10.04 -13.29
N SER A 171 10.51 10.78 -12.24
CA SER A 171 10.02 10.53 -10.89
C SER A 171 9.17 11.70 -10.39
N ILE A 172 7.99 11.38 -9.88
CA ILE A 172 6.99 12.37 -9.43
C ILE A 172 6.56 12.02 -8.01
N ALA A 173 6.89 12.87 -7.05
CA ALA A 173 6.36 12.80 -5.68
C ALA A 173 5.04 13.57 -5.58
N MET A 174 4.06 13.01 -4.87
CA MET A 174 2.73 13.60 -4.73
C MET A 174 2.42 14.04 -3.31
N GLY A 175 1.73 15.19 -3.21
CA GLY A 175 1.18 15.71 -1.97
C GLY A 175 2.27 16.19 -1.00
N LYS A 176 2.00 16.00 0.28
CA LYS A 176 3.00 16.15 1.34
C LYS A 176 3.76 14.85 1.51
N GLY A 177 4.34 14.35 0.40
CA GLY A 177 5.19 13.15 0.42
C GLY A 177 6.22 13.25 1.54
N THR A 178 6.73 12.10 1.96
CA THR A 178 7.84 12.11 2.94
C THR A 178 9.03 12.89 2.37
N ASP A 179 9.79 13.54 3.23
CA ASP A 179 11.01 14.29 2.83
C ASP A 179 11.89 13.44 1.90
N ILE A 180 12.00 12.13 2.19
CA ILE A 180 12.76 11.16 1.37
C ILE A 180 12.21 11.03 -0.06
N ALA A 181 10.89 10.97 -0.25
CA ALA A 181 10.30 10.88 -1.59
C ALA A 181 10.50 12.19 -2.37
N MET A 182 10.42 13.33 -1.68
CA MET A 182 10.67 14.64 -2.28
C MET A 182 12.15 14.83 -2.68
N ASP A 183 13.08 14.29 -1.89
CA ASP A 183 14.52 14.39 -2.17
C ASP A 183 14.97 13.60 -3.41
N VAL A 184 14.28 12.50 -3.74
CA VAL A 184 14.63 11.66 -4.90
C VAL A 184 13.79 11.95 -6.14
N ALA A 185 12.67 12.66 -6.02
CA ALA A 185 11.78 12.95 -7.14
C ALA A 185 12.28 14.13 -7.98
N MET A 186 12.20 13.99 -9.30
CA MET A 186 12.49 15.09 -10.26
C MET A 186 11.42 16.17 -10.24
N VAL A 187 10.18 15.78 -9.94
CA VAL A 187 9.02 16.65 -9.87
C VAL A 187 8.26 16.40 -8.58
N THR A 188 7.88 17.46 -7.88
CA THR A 188 7.01 17.38 -6.70
C THR A 188 5.70 18.10 -6.98
N LEU A 189 4.59 17.36 -6.92
CA LEU A 189 3.25 17.93 -7.00
C LEU A 189 2.78 18.26 -5.58
N MET A 190 2.51 19.53 -5.30
CA MET A 190 2.16 20.03 -3.95
C MET A 190 0.80 19.54 -3.44
N THR A 191 0.04 18.85 -4.27
CA THR A 191 -1.25 18.26 -3.91
C THR A 191 -1.26 16.79 -4.31
N SER A 192 -2.17 16.02 -3.71
CA SER A 192 -2.39 14.63 -4.08
C SER A 192 -3.51 14.46 -5.13
N ASP A 193 -3.75 15.48 -5.97
CA ASP A 193 -4.71 15.42 -7.06
C ASP A 193 -4.06 14.88 -8.33
N LEU A 194 -4.47 13.68 -8.75
CA LEU A 194 -3.94 13.00 -9.94
C LEU A 194 -4.23 13.75 -11.25
N LEU A 195 -5.20 14.67 -11.29
CA LEU A 195 -5.46 15.50 -12.50
C LEU A 195 -4.29 16.43 -12.86
N LEU A 196 -3.33 16.60 -12.00
CA LEU A 196 -2.11 17.34 -12.33
C LEU A 196 -1.17 16.53 -13.23
N LEU A 197 -1.21 15.18 -13.18
CA LEU A 197 -0.35 14.32 -14.00
C LEU A 197 -0.58 14.51 -15.51
N PRO A 198 -1.82 14.45 -16.04
CA PRO A 198 -2.06 14.69 -17.47
C PRO A 198 -1.60 16.06 -17.98
N LYS A 199 -1.40 17.01 -17.07
CA LYS A 199 -0.90 18.36 -17.41
C LYS A 199 0.61 18.45 -17.43
N ALA A 200 1.29 17.47 -16.82
CA ALA A 200 2.75 17.40 -16.75
C ALA A 200 3.38 16.65 -17.92
N PHE A 201 2.59 15.90 -18.68
CA PHE A 201 2.96 15.16 -19.89
C PHE A 201 2.38 15.83 -21.14
#